data_b40d2cba1a5d49e37ab17672fd52dd21
#
_entry.id   b40d2cba1a5d49e37ab17672fd52dd21
#
_cell.length_a   1.000
_cell.length_b   1.000
_cell.length_c   1.000
_cell.angle_alpha   90.00
_cell.angle_beta   90.00
_cell.angle_gamma   90.00
#
_symmetry.space_group_name_H-M   'P 1'
#
loop_
_entity.id
_entity.type
_entity.pdbx_description
1 polymer ?
#
loop_
_entity_poly.entity_id
_entity_poly.type
_entity_poly.pdbx_seq_one_letter_code
_entity_poly.pdbx_strand_id
1 'polypeptide(L)'
;MRISPRPHRSSKPCRTVSIIGTGSYAPERILTNQDLEKMVDTSDQWIRTRTGIRERRIAKDSETTSDMGSRAALAAMEQAKVTPEEIDLIIVATATPDHQFPATACFVQKKIGAINAACFDVSAACSGFLFALEIAQQFISTHVYNTVLIIGADKLSAITDWTDRNTCVLFGDGAGAAILRNRPHSHGVISTYMGSDGAFTDILFMPAGGTRCPITPENIGQRLNTLKMSGKEVYKQAVISMFNAATRVLDEAGLQYEDIDCVIPHQANLRIIEAIAERMALPMDKFYVNLDRFGNTSAAAVAMALDEAHRTGRIQIGDYILLIVFGGGLTWASSVIQW
;
A
#
# COMPACT_ATOMS: atom_id res chain seq x y z
N MET A 1 40.24 -19.11 -8.22
CA MET A 1 39.14 -18.72 -7.32
C MET A 1 38.11 -19.84 -7.33
N ARG A 2 38.00 -20.65 -6.26
CA ARG A 2 37.03 -21.76 -6.21
C ARG A 2 35.65 -21.15 -5.88
N ILE A 3 34.70 -21.25 -6.81
CA ILE A 3 33.32 -20.87 -6.59
C ILE A 3 32.75 -21.88 -5.58
N SER A 4 32.44 -21.41 -4.38
CA SER A 4 31.77 -22.20 -3.35
C SER A 4 30.43 -22.72 -3.92
N PRO A 5 30.07 -24.00 -3.74
CA PRO A 5 28.78 -24.50 -4.22
C PRO A 5 27.67 -23.72 -3.54
N ARG A 6 26.65 -23.30 -4.33
CA ARG A 6 25.44 -22.67 -3.81
C ARG A 6 24.83 -23.60 -2.75
N PRO A 7 24.35 -23.08 -1.62
CA PRO A 7 23.68 -23.91 -0.63
C PRO A 7 22.53 -24.66 -1.32
N HIS A 8 22.40 -25.94 -0.99
CA HIS A 8 21.30 -26.80 -1.49
C HIS A 8 19.97 -26.08 -1.25
N ARG A 9 19.17 -25.88 -2.30
CA ARG A 9 17.74 -25.55 -2.14
C ARG A 9 17.15 -26.58 -1.18
N SER A 10 16.45 -26.11 -0.17
CA SER A 10 15.68 -26.95 0.75
C SER A 10 14.87 -27.95 -0.09
N SER A 11 14.99 -29.25 0.20
CA SER A 11 14.18 -30.29 -0.44
C SER A 11 12.72 -30.29 0.03
N LYS A 12 12.36 -29.35 0.91
CA LYS A 12 11.00 -29.18 1.43
C LYS A 12 10.13 -28.50 0.38
N PRO A 13 8.90 -28.95 0.17
CA PRO A 13 7.95 -28.27 -0.69
C PRO A 13 7.66 -26.84 -0.19
N CYS A 14 7.37 -25.93 -1.12
CA CYS A 14 6.96 -24.57 -0.75
C CYS A 14 5.71 -24.58 0.14
N ARG A 15 5.67 -23.66 1.12
CA ARG A 15 4.52 -23.50 2.01
C ARG A 15 3.45 -22.62 1.36
N THR A 16 2.18 -22.95 1.63
CA THR A 16 1.07 -22.05 1.36
C THR A 16 1.11 -20.89 2.34
N VAL A 17 0.97 -19.67 1.87
CA VAL A 17 1.05 -18.46 2.68
C VAL A 17 -0.32 -17.78 2.70
N SER A 18 -0.89 -17.62 3.88
CA SER A 18 -2.20 -17.00 4.08
C SER A 18 -2.09 -15.71 4.89
N ILE A 19 -2.95 -14.75 4.58
CA ILE A 19 -3.24 -13.62 5.47
C ILE A 19 -4.14 -14.18 6.58
N ILE A 20 -3.70 -14.07 7.83
CA ILE A 20 -4.41 -14.61 8.99
C ILE A 20 -5.05 -13.53 9.87
N GLY A 21 -4.74 -12.29 9.60
CA GLY A 21 -5.32 -11.12 10.24
C GLY A 21 -4.94 -9.84 9.53
N THR A 22 -5.87 -8.89 9.55
CA THR A 22 -5.72 -7.54 8.99
C THR A 22 -6.02 -6.50 10.05
N GLY A 23 -5.50 -5.29 9.86
CA GLY A 23 -5.80 -4.16 10.71
C GLY A 23 -5.57 -2.86 9.98
N SER A 24 -6.29 -1.83 10.36
CA SER A 24 -6.13 -0.51 9.78
C SER A 24 -6.21 0.59 10.84
N TYR A 25 -5.64 1.73 10.51
CA TYR A 25 -5.73 2.94 11.29
C TYR A 25 -5.83 4.15 10.40
N ALA A 26 -6.78 5.02 10.68
CA ALA A 26 -6.91 6.34 10.08
C ALA A 26 -6.90 7.41 11.19
N PRO A 27 -6.19 8.53 11.03
CA PRO A 27 -6.20 9.63 12.00
C PRO A 27 -7.60 10.17 12.27
N GLU A 28 -7.80 10.73 13.46
CA GLU A 28 -9.11 11.26 13.90
C GLU A 28 -9.54 12.52 13.13
N ARG A 29 -8.56 13.38 12.79
CA ARG A 29 -8.84 14.66 12.13
C ARG A 29 -9.31 14.41 10.70
N ILE A 30 -10.50 14.91 10.41
CA ILE A 30 -11.07 14.94 9.06
C ILE A 30 -10.74 16.30 8.42
N LEU A 31 -10.25 16.29 7.19
CA LEU A 31 -10.12 17.45 6.33
C LEU A 31 -11.11 17.28 5.17
N THR A 32 -12.16 18.09 5.16
CA THR A 32 -13.23 18.04 4.15
C THR A 32 -12.84 18.80 2.88
N ASN A 33 -13.59 18.61 1.80
CA ASN A 33 -13.43 19.42 0.60
C ASN A 33 -13.76 20.89 0.86
N GLN A 34 -14.75 21.18 1.73
CA GLN A 34 -15.11 22.55 2.15
C GLN A 34 -13.98 23.25 2.92
N ASP A 35 -13.14 22.48 3.63
CA ASP A 35 -11.96 23.07 4.27
C ASP A 35 -10.88 23.41 3.23
N LEU A 36 -10.73 22.57 2.18
CA LEU A 36 -9.81 22.85 1.08
C LEU A 36 -10.23 24.06 0.24
N GLU A 37 -11.53 24.33 0.09
CA GLU A 37 -12.05 25.55 -0.57
C GLU A 37 -11.55 26.84 0.10
N LYS A 38 -11.23 26.79 1.39
CA LYS A 38 -10.67 27.93 2.15
C LYS A 38 -9.15 28.08 1.95
N MET A 39 -8.49 27.04 1.40
CA MET A 39 -7.02 26.98 1.29
C MET A 39 -6.54 27.22 -0.14
N VAL A 40 -7.26 26.70 -1.15
CA VAL A 40 -6.91 26.77 -2.57
C VAL A 40 -8.14 27.02 -3.42
N ASP A 41 -7.95 27.54 -4.64
CA ASP A 41 -9.03 27.76 -5.62
C ASP A 41 -9.60 26.43 -6.13
N THR A 42 -10.58 25.88 -5.42
CA THR A 42 -11.25 24.60 -5.72
C THR A 42 -12.72 24.61 -5.25
N SER A 43 -13.46 23.52 -5.48
CA SER A 43 -14.79 23.29 -4.92
C SER A 43 -15.03 21.81 -4.62
N ASP A 44 -15.91 21.51 -3.65
CA ASP A 44 -16.33 20.12 -3.35
C ASP A 44 -16.81 19.41 -4.60
N GLN A 45 -17.64 20.07 -5.41
CA GLN A 45 -18.14 19.52 -6.67
C GLN A 45 -16.98 19.17 -7.63
N TRP A 46 -15.99 20.06 -7.78
CA TRP A 46 -14.85 19.83 -8.66
C TRP A 46 -14.01 18.64 -8.17
N ILE A 47 -13.69 18.57 -6.88
CA ILE A 47 -12.90 17.50 -6.29
C ILE A 47 -13.62 16.15 -6.47
N ARG A 48 -14.89 16.08 -6.09
CA ARG A 48 -15.70 14.84 -6.19
C ARG A 48 -15.82 14.34 -7.62
N THR A 49 -16.12 15.23 -8.56
CA THR A 49 -16.26 14.85 -9.97
C THR A 49 -14.95 14.35 -10.57
N ARG A 50 -13.80 14.89 -10.12
CA ARG A 50 -12.48 14.55 -10.65
C ARG A 50 -11.84 13.36 -9.96
N THR A 51 -12.16 13.10 -8.71
CA THR A 51 -11.42 12.15 -7.88
C THR A 51 -12.31 11.14 -7.17
N GLY A 52 -13.56 11.45 -6.91
CA GLY A 52 -14.45 10.70 -6.03
C GLY A 52 -14.28 11.02 -4.54
N ILE A 53 -13.25 11.78 -4.15
CA ILE A 53 -12.88 12.04 -2.76
C ILE A 53 -13.80 13.11 -2.17
N ARG A 54 -14.32 12.86 -0.94
CA ARG A 54 -15.14 13.78 -0.17
C ARG A 54 -14.40 14.37 1.02
N GLU A 55 -13.58 13.53 1.66
CA GLU A 55 -12.76 13.89 2.82
C GLU A 55 -11.48 13.03 2.86
N ARG A 56 -10.55 13.43 3.70
CA ARG A 56 -9.33 12.68 4.00
C ARG A 56 -8.98 12.82 5.46
N ARG A 57 -8.15 11.91 5.94
CA ARG A 57 -7.67 11.90 7.31
C ARG A 57 -6.28 12.52 7.37
N ILE A 58 -6.04 13.33 8.38
CA ILE A 58 -4.77 14.05 8.57
C ILE A 58 -4.24 13.76 9.97
N ALA A 59 -3.04 13.23 10.05
CA ALA A 59 -2.35 12.93 11.28
C ALA A 59 -2.01 14.24 12.04
N LYS A 60 -1.99 14.18 13.37
CA LYS A 60 -1.50 15.28 14.22
C LYS A 60 -0.01 15.51 13.93
N ASP A 61 0.51 16.70 14.21
CA ASP A 61 1.92 17.02 13.99
C ASP A 61 2.85 16.05 14.75
N SER A 62 2.45 15.67 15.97
CA SER A 62 3.16 14.72 16.82
C SER A 62 2.97 13.24 16.44
N GLU A 63 2.06 12.92 15.52
CA GLU A 63 1.76 11.55 15.12
C GLU A 63 2.62 11.16 13.91
N THR A 64 3.46 10.16 14.10
CA THR A 64 4.42 9.68 13.08
C THR A 64 3.86 8.53 12.26
N THR A 65 4.54 8.20 11.16
CA THR A 65 4.21 7.03 10.32
C THR A 65 4.27 5.73 11.14
N SER A 66 5.27 5.59 12.02
CA SER A 66 5.37 4.42 12.92
C SER A 66 4.27 4.39 13.98
N ASP A 67 3.71 5.53 14.43
CA ASP A 67 2.57 5.55 15.34
C ASP A 67 1.33 4.96 14.65
N MET A 68 1.03 5.42 13.46
CA MET A 68 -0.09 4.90 12.66
C MET A 68 0.11 3.43 12.31
N GLY A 69 1.31 3.06 11.84
CA GLY A 69 1.67 1.68 11.52
C GLY A 69 1.55 0.74 12.72
N SER A 70 1.94 1.19 13.91
CA SER A 70 1.84 0.38 15.13
C SER A 70 0.38 0.13 15.53
N ARG A 71 -0.51 1.10 15.37
CA ARG A 71 -1.95 0.93 15.65
C ARG A 71 -2.60 -0.06 14.68
N ALA A 72 -2.28 0.03 13.38
CA ALA A 72 -2.74 -0.93 12.40
C ALA A 72 -2.19 -2.35 12.68
N ALA A 73 -0.91 -2.44 13.07
CA ALA A 73 -0.28 -3.70 13.44
C ALA A 73 -0.96 -4.37 14.64
N LEU A 74 -1.21 -3.62 15.72
CA LEU A 74 -1.89 -4.13 16.91
C LEU A 74 -3.30 -4.64 16.58
N ALA A 75 -4.05 -3.93 15.73
CA ALA A 75 -5.37 -4.37 15.29
C ALA A 75 -5.30 -5.68 14.45
N ALA A 76 -4.26 -5.82 13.59
CA ALA A 76 -4.03 -7.04 12.83
C ALA A 76 -3.63 -8.22 13.73
N MET A 77 -2.80 -7.98 14.74
CA MET A 77 -2.37 -8.97 15.72
C MET A 77 -3.54 -9.46 16.57
N GLU A 78 -4.40 -8.54 17.02
CA GLU A 78 -5.61 -8.87 17.78
C GLU A 78 -6.54 -9.78 16.98
N GLN A 79 -6.80 -9.44 15.71
CA GLN A 79 -7.63 -10.25 14.83
C GLN A 79 -7.01 -11.63 14.57
N ALA A 80 -5.69 -11.68 14.31
CA ALA A 80 -4.95 -12.92 14.06
C ALA A 80 -4.78 -13.78 15.33
N LYS A 81 -4.99 -13.22 16.51
CA LYS A 81 -4.63 -13.80 17.83
C LYS A 81 -3.15 -14.19 17.91
N VAL A 82 -2.29 -13.29 17.46
CA VAL A 82 -0.83 -13.44 17.42
C VAL A 82 -0.21 -12.50 18.45
N THR A 83 0.70 -13.03 19.28
CA THR A 83 1.46 -12.20 20.24
C THR A 83 2.65 -11.54 19.56
N PRO A 84 3.21 -10.44 20.13
CA PRO A 84 4.39 -9.78 19.57
C PRO A 84 5.61 -10.69 19.41
N GLU A 85 5.79 -11.64 20.35
CA GLU A 85 6.92 -12.57 20.38
C GLU A 85 6.87 -13.63 19.26
N GLU A 86 5.70 -13.86 18.67
CA GLU A 86 5.50 -14.79 17.56
C GLU A 86 5.87 -14.20 16.20
N ILE A 87 6.12 -12.88 16.13
CA ILE A 87 6.47 -12.19 14.87
C ILE A 87 7.97 -12.36 14.62
N ASP A 88 8.32 -12.97 13.48
CA ASP A 88 9.71 -13.21 13.07
C ASP A 88 10.27 -12.06 12.21
N LEU A 89 9.40 -11.33 11.50
CA LEU A 89 9.80 -10.27 10.58
C LEU A 89 8.73 -9.18 10.50
N ILE A 90 9.16 -7.92 10.50
CA ILE A 90 8.33 -6.74 10.23
C ILE A 90 8.85 -6.05 8.97
N ILE A 91 7.95 -5.85 7.99
CA ILE A 91 8.23 -5.09 6.77
C ILE A 91 7.28 -3.88 6.74
N VAL A 92 7.82 -2.67 6.73
CA VAL A 92 7.04 -1.45 6.56
C VAL A 92 7.24 -0.91 5.15
N ALA A 93 6.16 -0.78 4.40
CA ALA A 93 6.14 -0.10 3.11
C ALA A 93 5.74 1.35 3.33
N THR A 94 6.65 2.28 3.06
CA THR A 94 6.42 3.72 3.25
C THR A 94 7.25 4.58 2.31
N ALA A 95 6.69 5.71 1.90
CA ALA A 95 7.37 6.82 1.23
C ALA A 95 7.64 8.00 2.18
N THR A 96 7.12 7.92 3.41
CA THR A 96 7.23 8.95 4.44
C THR A 96 7.73 8.34 5.76
N PRO A 97 8.95 7.77 5.77
CA PRO A 97 9.51 7.14 6.98
C PRO A 97 9.67 8.17 8.10
N ASP A 98 9.68 7.71 9.36
CA ASP A 98 9.95 8.57 10.53
C ASP A 98 11.32 9.27 10.39
N HIS A 99 12.31 8.54 9.90
CA HIS A 99 13.67 8.99 9.58
C HIS A 99 14.19 8.26 8.35
N GLN A 100 15.21 8.80 7.69
CA GLN A 100 15.87 8.07 6.61
C GLN A 100 16.55 6.79 7.12
N PHE A 101 17.04 6.80 8.36
CA PHE A 101 17.49 5.65 9.14
C PHE A 101 17.44 6.02 10.64
N PRO A 102 17.21 5.05 11.55
CA PRO A 102 16.87 3.65 11.27
C PRO A 102 15.51 3.52 10.59
N ALA A 103 15.22 2.31 10.08
CA ALA A 103 13.96 1.99 9.41
C ALA A 103 12.75 2.25 10.30
N THR A 104 11.63 2.69 9.73
CA THR A 104 10.33 2.87 10.41
C THR A 104 9.89 1.57 11.08
N ALA A 105 10.17 0.42 10.46
CA ALA A 105 9.89 -0.90 11.03
C ALA A 105 10.55 -1.12 12.41
N CYS A 106 11.73 -0.55 12.68
CA CYS A 106 12.38 -0.64 13.99
C CYS A 106 11.61 0.14 15.07
N PHE A 107 11.02 1.28 14.71
CA PHE A 107 10.18 2.03 15.64
C PHE A 107 8.85 1.30 15.90
N VAL A 108 8.26 0.69 14.87
CA VAL A 108 7.08 -0.16 15.04
C VAL A 108 7.40 -1.35 15.94
N GLN A 109 8.49 -2.07 15.70
CA GLN A 109 8.95 -3.19 16.52
C GLN A 109 8.98 -2.83 18.01
N LYS A 110 9.63 -1.70 18.34
CA LYS A 110 9.73 -1.21 19.72
C LYS A 110 8.34 -0.91 20.30
N LYS A 111 7.45 -0.27 19.53
CA LYS A 111 6.13 0.17 19.99
C LYS A 111 5.19 -1.00 20.25
N ILE A 112 5.25 -2.06 19.44
CA ILE A 112 4.39 -3.24 19.61
C ILE A 112 5.03 -4.34 20.45
N GLY A 113 6.30 -4.22 20.83
CA GLY A 113 7.00 -5.20 21.66
C GLY A 113 7.45 -6.48 20.93
N ALA A 114 7.56 -6.48 19.60
CA ALA A 114 7.95 -7.65 18.80
C ALA A 114 9.48 -7.87 18.82
N ILE A 115 10.02 -8.18 19.99
CA ILE A 115 11.47 -8.23 20.28
C ILE A 115 12.25 -9.27 19.47
N ASN A 116 11.57 -10.29 18.94
CA ASN A 116 12.20 -11.36 18.15
C ASN A 116 12.27 -11.05 16.66
N ALA A 117 11.53 -10.02 16.19
CA ALA A 117 11.39 -9.75 14.78
C ALA A 117 12.64 -9.07 14.18
N ALA A 118 13.07 -9.51 13.00
CA ALA A 118 13.90 -8.70 12.12
C ALA A 118 13.05 -7.56 11.51
N CYS A 119 13.67 -6.42 11.13
CA CYS A 119 12.95 -5.23 10.70
C CYS A 119 13.62 -4.54 9.52
N PHE A 120 12.85 -4.17 8.50
CA PHE A 120 13.29 -3.27 7.43
C PHE A 120 12.11 -2.58 6.75
N ASP A 121 12.41 -1.46 6.06
CA ASP A 121 11.44 -0.75 5.24
C ASP A 121 11.61 -1.10 3.75
N VAL A 122 10.49 -1.01 3.00
CA VAL A 122 10.44 -1.13 1.55
C VAL A 122 9.96 0.18 0.95
N SER A 123 10.71 0.70 -0.03
CA SER A 123 10.35 1.90 -0.77
C SER A 123 9.91 1.54 -2.19
N ALA A 124 8.58 1.47 -2.41
CA ALA A 124 7.95 1.28 -3.72
C ALA A 124 6.70 2.16 -3.84
N ALA A 125 6.68 3.31 -3.17
CA ALA A 125 5.57 4.26 -3.11
C ALA A 125 4.23 3.55 -2.86
N CYS A 126 3.16 3.92 -3.59
CA CYS A 126 1.82 3.35 -3.41
C CYS A 126 1.74 1.83 -3.68
N SER A 127 2.72 1.24 -4.37
CA SER A 127 2.80 -0.21 -4.60
C SER A 127 3.42 -0.97 -3.44
N GLY A 128 3.96 -0.27 -2.45
CA GLY A 128 4.81 -0.82 -1.39
C GLY A 128 4.19 -1.97 -0.61
N PHE A 129 2.88 -1.92 -0.32
CA PHE A 129 2.22 -2.99 0.44
C PHE A 129 2.23 -4.34 -0.31
N LEU A 130 1.98 -4.35 -1.62
CA LEU A 130 2.05 -5.59 -2.42
C LEU A 130 3.48 -6.06 -2.66
N PHE A 131 4.45 -5.14 -2.72
CA PHE A 131 5.88 -5.50 -2.70
C PHE A 131 6.25 -6.18 -1.38
N ALA A 132 5.79 -5.65 -0.24
CA ALA A 132 5.98 -6.27 1.08
C ALA A 132 5.27 -7.63 1.18
N LEU A 133 4.07 -7.77 0.58
CA LEU A 133 3.33 -9.03 0.51
C LEU A 133 4.14 -10.11 -0.20
N GLU A 134 4.67 -9.82 -1.38
CA GLU A 134 5.48 -10.76 -2.15
C GLU A 134 6.78 -11.14 -1.41
N ILE A 135 7.49 -10.16 -0.84
CA ILE A 135 8.70 -10.43 -0.04
C ILE A 135 8.38 -11.35 1.14
N ALA A 136 7.29 -11.06 1.88
CA ALA A 136 6.85 -11.88 3.00
C ALA A 136 6.48 -13.30 2.56
N GLN A 137 5.74 -13.42 1.44
CA GLN A 137 5.39 -14.71 0.85
C GLN A 137 6.64 -15.55 0.55
N GLN A 138 7.67 -14.95 -0.07
CA GLN A 138 8.91 -15.66 -0.38
C GLN A 138 9.64 -16.12 0.87
N PHE A 139 9.74 -15.31 1.91
CA PHE A 139 10.37 -15.70 3.17
C PHE A 139 9.64 -16.85 3.87
N ILE A 140 8.31 -16.83 3.89
CA ILE A 140 7.52 -17.90 4.52
C ILE A 140 7.56 -19.18 3.69
N SER A 141 7.34 -19.07 2.36
CA SER A 141 7.29 -20.22 1.46
C SER A 141 8.61 -20.98 1.41
N THR A 142 9.74 -20.28 1.56
CA THR A 142 11.10 -20.84 1.59
C THR A 142 11.58 -21.27 2.98
N HIS A 143 10.71 -21.22 3.99
CA HIS A 143 10.98 -21.65 5.37
C HIS A 143 12.03 -20.79 6.13
N VAL A 144 12.24 -19.53 5.72
CA VAL A 144 13.14 -18.60 6.43
C VAL A 144 12.44 -18.05 7.67
N TYR A 145 11.17 -17.62 7.53
CA TYR A 145 10.33 -17.14 8.62
C TYR A 145 8.99 -17.86 8.64
N ASN A 146 8.26 -17.80 9.76
CA ASN A 146 6.95 -18.43 9.92
C ASN A 146 5.83 -17.40 9.98
N THR A 147 6.04 -16.31 10.70
CA THR A 147 5.04 -15.25 10.91
C THR A 147 5.65 -13.92 10.51
N VAL A 148 5.05 -13.26 9.53
CA VAL A 148 5.52 -11.98 9.02
C VAL A 148 4.40 -10.94 9.14
N LEU A 149 4.73 -9.80 9.73
CA LEU A 149 3.88 -8.62 9.77
C LEU A 149 4.30 -7.69 8.63
N ILE A 150 3.38 -7.38 7.74
CA ILE A 150 3.56 -6.35 6.70
C ILE A 150 2.66 -5.15 7.01
N ILE A 151 3.17 -3.96 6.77
CA ILE A 151 2.48 -2.69 7.04
C ILE A 151 2.68 -1.76 5.85
N GLY A 152 1.59 -1.18 5.34
CA GLY A 152 1.64 0.00 4.50
C GLY A 152 1.24 1.21 5.33
N ALA A 153 2.10 2.22 5.43
CA ALA A 153 1.82 3.40 6.25
C ALA A 153 2.46 4.66 5.66
N ASP A 154 1.68 5.71 5.50
CA ASP A 154 2.19 6.98 5.01
C ASP A 154 1.53 8.18 5.69
N LYS A 155 2.33 9.19 6.03
CA LYS A 155 1.92 10.54 6.42
C LYS A 155 2.13 11.48 5.24
N LEU A 156 1.29 11.36 4.21
CA LEU A 156 1.43 12.16 2.99
C LEU A 156 1.19 13.64 3.22
N SER A 157 0.44 14.00 4.27
CA SER A 157 0.23 15.38 4.67
C SER A 157 1.54 16.14 4.95
N ALA A 158 2.60 15.42 5.36
CA ALA A 158 3.91 16.01 5.65
C ALA A 158 4.69 16.40 4.38
N ILE A 159 4.38 15.80 3.24
CA ILE A 159 5.03 16.05 1.94
C ILE A 159 4.07 16.63 0.90
N THR A 160 2.87 17.02 1.29
CA THR A 160 1.88 17.66 0.41
C THR A 160 2.14 19.15 0.32
N ASP A 161 2.16 19.71 -0.89
CA ASP A 161 2.13 21.16 -1.10
C ASP A 161 0.68 21.66 -0.98
N TRP A 162 0.32 22.19 0.18
CA TRP A 162 -1.02 22.68 0.48
C TRP A 162 -1.44 23.93 -0.32
N THR A 163 -0.57 24.43 -1.21
CA THR A 163 -0.88 25.52 -2.16
C THR A 163 -1.05 25.03 -3.59
N ASP A 164 -0.71 23.76 -3.87
CA ASP A 164 -0.93 23.16 -5.18
C ASP A 164 -2.26 22.39 -5.21
N ARG A 165 -3.29 23.01 -5.81
CA ARG A 165 -4.63 22.40 -5.93
C ARG A 165 -4.65 21.06 -6.70
N ASN A 166 -3.64 20.77 -7.51
CA ASN A 166 -3.60 19.53 -8.30
C ASN A 166 -3.24 18.32 -7.45
N THR A 167 -2.56 18.53 -6.33
CA THR A 167 -2.06 17.47 -5.45
C THR A 167 -2.70 17.49 -4.07
N CYS A 168 -2.91 18.65 -3.42
CA CYS A 168 -3.41 18.74 -2.05
C CYS A 168 -4.83 18.15 -1.87
N VAL A 169 -5.62 18.08 -2.94
CA VAL A 169 -6.98 17.54 -2.91
C VAL A 169 -7.03 16.01 -2.89
N LEU A 170 -5.90 15.33 -3.10
CA LEU A 170 -5.85 13.88 -3.28
C LEU A 170 -5.49 13.11 -2.01
N PHE A 171 -4.48 13.59 -1.28
CA PHE A 171 -3.75 12.79 -0.31
C PHE A 171 -4.33 12.85 1.10
N GLY A 172 -4.28 11.71 1.78
CA GLY A 172 -4.57 11.56 3.20
C GLY A 172 -3.53 10.68 3.88
N ASP A 173 -3.60 10.61 5.21
CA ASP A 173 -2.73 9.82 6.06
C ASP A 173 -3.42 8.56 6.54
N GLY A 174 -2.66 7.49 6.74
CA GLY A 174 -3.20 6.25 7.26
C GLY A 174 -2.20 5.11 7.29
N ALA A 175 -2.63 4.00 7.86
CA ALA A 175 -1.88 2.75 7.90
C ALA A 175 -2.82 1.55 7.76
N GLY A 176 -2.33 0.51 7.08
CA GLY A 176 -2.95 -0.80 7.04
C GLY A 176 -1.90 -1.89 7.22
N ALA A 177 -2.28 -2.99 7.85
CA ALA A 177 -1.38 -4.08 8.19
C ALA A 177 -2.00 -5.44 7.90
N ALA A 178 -1.16 -6.43 7.64
CA ALA A 178 -1.56 -7.83 7.57
C ALA A 178 -0.52 -8.74 8.23
N ILE A 179 -1.01 -9.79 8.91
CA ILE A 179 -0.20 -10.89 9.42
C ILE A 179 -0.25 -12.04 8.41
N LEU A 180 0.92 -12.46 7.95
CA LEU A 180 1.06 -13.62 7.08
C LEU A 180 1.67 -14.79 7.84
N ARG A 181 1.13 -15.97 7.58
CA ARG A 181 1.63 -17.22 8.18
C ARG A 181 1.42 -18.40 7.22
N ASN A 182 2.26 -19.43 7.36
CA ASN A 182 1.99 -20.70 6.70
C ASN A 182 0.74 -21.36 7.30
N ARG A 183 -0.21 -21.73 6.43
CA ARG A 183 -1.36 -22.57 6.76
C ARG A 183 -1.48 -23.72 5.77
N PRO A 184 -0.98 -24.92 6.10
CA PRO A 184 -1.12 -26.10 5.24
C PRO A 184 -2.61 -26.38 4.96
N HIS A 185 -2.90 -26.73 3.70
CA HIS A 185 -4.25 -27.08 3.23
C HIS A 185 -5.30 -25.96 3.37
N SER A 186 -4.90 -24.72 3.56
CA SER A 186 -5.80 -23.55 3.56
C SER A 186 -5.61 -22.73 2.30
N HIS A 187 -6.55 -21.82 2.09
CA HIS A 187 -6.48 -20.79 1.07
C HIS A 187 -5.32 -19.81 1.36
N GLY A 188 -4.94 -18.97 0.42
CA GLY A 188 -3.84 -18.04 0.61
C GLY A 188 -3.47 -17.28 -0.66
N VAL A 189 -2.29 -16.70 -0.67
CA VAL A 189 -1.75 -16.00 -1.83
C VAL A 189 -1.45 -17.02 -2.93
N ILE A 190 -2.15 -16.90 -4.06
CA ILE A 190 -2.04 -17.83 -5.20
C ILE A 190 -0.93 -17.39 -6.13
N SER A 191 -0.97 -16.12 -6.56
CA SER A 191 -0.02 -15.54 -7.48
C SER A 191 0.19 -14.06 -7.15
N THR A 192 1.40 -13.56 -7.35
CA THR A 192 1.73 -12.14 -7.23
C THR A 192 2.67 -11.75 -8.35
N TYR A 193 2.40 -10.62 -9.00
CA TYR A 193 3.24 -10.02 -10.02
C TYR A 193 3.65 -8.61 -9.64
N MET A 194 4.93 -8.30 -9.75
CA MET A 194 5.50 -6.97 -9.56
C MET A 194 6.18 -6.49 -10.83
N GLY A 195 6.10 -5.19 -11.11
CA GLY A 195 6.78 -4.56 -12.22
C GLY A 195 7.17 -3.12 -11.92
N SER A 196 8.09 -2.58 -12.72
CA SER A 196 8.53 -1.19 -12.63
C SER A 196 9.04 -0.66 -13.97
N ASP A 197 8.98 0.66 -14.12
CA ASP A 197 9.56 1.36 -15.28
C ASP A 197 10.25 2.65 -14.82
N GLY A 198 11.58 2.62 -14.82
CA GLY A 198 12.43 3.74 -14.43
C GLY A 198 12.49 4.88 -15.47
N ALA A 199 11.87 4.74 -16.65
CA ALA A 199 11.79 5.81 -17.64
C ALA A 199 10.86 6.97 -17.20
N PHE A 200 10.02 6.76 -16.15
CA PHE A 200 9.01 7.72 -15.69
C PHE A 200 9.28 8.23 -14.27
N THR A 201 10.54 8.31 -13.83
CA THR A 201 10.89 8.69 -12.45
C THR A 201 10.49 10.12 -12.08
N ASP A 202 10.20 10.98 -13.04
CA ASP A 202 9.93 12.42 -12.89
C ASP A 202 8.45 12.81 -12.99
N ILE A 203 7.53 11.84 -13.18
CA ILE A 203 6.10 12.16 -13.30
C ILE A 203 5.32 12.08 -11.98
N LEU A 204 5.88 11.40 -10.97
CA LEU A 204 5.33 11.30 -9.61
C LEU A 204 6.48 11.09 -8.62
N PHE A 205 6.97 12.17 -8.02
CA PHE A 205 8.17 12.13 -7.19
C PHE A 205 8.27 13.34 -6.24
N MET A 206 9.22 13.31 -5.34
CA MET A 206 9.61 14.43 -4.49
C MET A 206 11.02 14.90 -4.93
N PRO A 207 11.16 16.11 -5.49
CA PRO A 207 12.43 16.57 -6.11
C PRO A 207 13.60 16.67 -5.15
N ALA A 208 13.37 17.12 -3.90
CA ALA A 208 14.42 17.34 -2.91
C ALA A 208 14.19 16.53 -1.61
N GLY A 209 15.24 16.39 -0.82
CA GLY A 209 15.25 15.61 0.42
C GLY A 209 16.12 14.34 0.34
N GLY A 210 16.57 13.99 -0.87
CA GLY A 210 17.53 12.92 -1.10
C GLY A 210 18.92 13.43 -1.48
N THR A 211 19.83 12.52 -1.78
CA THR A 211 21.24 12.82 -2.12
C THR A 211 21.38 13.60 -3.44
N ARG A 212 20.43 13.44 -4.36
CA ARG A 212 20.45 14.17 -5.65
C ARG A 212 20.17 15.66 -5.47
N CYS A 213 19.31 16.01 -4.53
CA CYS A 213 18.96 17.40 -4.21
C CYS A 213 18.72 17.50 -2.70
N PRO A 214 19.76 17.72 -1.90
CA PRO A 214 19.62 17.95 -0.47
C PRO A 214 18.80 19.23 -0.21
N ILE A 215 18.09 19.27 0.93
CA ILE A 215 17.42 20.50 1.36
C ILE A 215 18.45 21.46 1.91
N THR A 216 18.43 22.70 1.41
CA THR A 216 19.33 23.78 1.85
C THR A 216 18.52 25.06 2.11
N PRO A 217 19.08 26.08 2.80
CA PRO A 217 18.42 27.35 3.00
C PRO A 217 17.99 28.04 1.68
N GLU A 218 18.75 27.81 0.58
CA GLU A 218 18.50 28.41 -0.73
C GLU A 218 17.31 27.77 -1.46
N ASN A 219 17.03 26.48 -1.20
CA ASN A 219 15.98 25.74 -1.92
C ASN A 219 14.75 25.41 -1.11
N ILE A 220 14.76 25.55 0.23
CA ILE A 220 13.62 25.20 1.09
C ILE A 220 12.35 26.01 0.72
N GLY A 221 12.52 27.26 0.33
CA GLY A 221 11.43 28.14 -0.11
C GLY A 221 10.79 27.74 -1.44
N GLN A 222 11.45 26.89 -2.25
CA GLN A 222 10.96 26.43 -3.54
C GLN A 222 10.00 25.24 -3.43
N ARG A 223 9.77 24.74 -2.20
CA ARG A 223 8.88 23.59 -1.91
C ARG A 223 9.22 22.33 -2.72
N LEU A 224 10.50 22.12 -3.04
CA LEU A 224 10.98 20.94 -3.73
C LEU A 224 10.92 19.67 -2.86
N ASN A 225 10.78 19.86 -1.54
CA ASN A 225 10.54 18.79 -0.55
C ASN A 225 9.07 18.38 -0.45
N THR A 226 8.27 18.68 -1.47
CA THR A 226 6.87 18.26 -1.58
C THR A 226 6.65 17.43 -2.83
N LEU A 227 5.61 16.61 -2.80
CA LEU A 227 5.25 15.71 -3.90
C LEU A 227 4.85 16.52 -5.14
N LYS A 228 5.39 16.14 -6.29
CA LYS A 228 5.06 16.70 -7.62
C LYS A 228 4.49 15.61 -8.50
N MET A 229 3.47 15.97 -9.31
CA MET A 229 2.73 14.99 -10.11
C MET A 229 2.31 15.54 -11.48
N SER A 230 2.63 14.79 -12.53
CA SER A 230 2.12 14.99 -13.90
C SER A 230 0.83 14.18 -14.08
N GLY A 231 -0.30 14.68 -13.55
CA GLY A 231 -1.54 13.93 -13.36
C GLY A 231 -2.09 13.22 -14.60
N LYS A 232 -1.98 13.80 -15.81
CA LYS A 232 -2.44 13.16 -17.06
C LYS A 232 -1.62 11.93 -17.40
N GLU A 233 -0.30 12.02 -17.28
CA GLU A 233 0.59 10.89 -17.59
C GLU A 233 0.48 9.80 -16.53
N VAL A 234 0.44 10.18 -15.24
CA VAL A 234 0.18 9.23 -14.13
C VAL A 234 -1.13 8.47 -14.35
N TYR A 235 -2.23 9.15 -14.73
CA TYR A 235 -3.50 8.50 -15.02
C TYR A 235 -3.37 7.45 -16.14
N LYS A 236 -2.75 7.84 -17.26
CA LYS A 236 -2.56 6.95 -18.43
C LYS A 236 -1.75 5.71 -18.06
N GLN A 237 -0.61 5.91 -17.40
CA GLN A 237 0.27 4.81 -17.02
C GLN A 237 -0.38 3.91 -15.95
N ALA A 238 -1.11 4.49 -14.98
CA ALA A 238 -1.81 3.73 -13.95
C ALA A 238 -2.82 2.76 -14.56
N VAL A 239 -3.71 3.24 -15.45
CA VAL A 239 -4.73 2.39 -16.09
C VAL A 239 -4.10 1.25 -16.90
N ILE A 240 -3.04 1.54 -17.66
CA ILE A 240 -2.36 0.53 -18.48
C ILE A 240 -1.64 -0.50 -17.60
N SER A 241 -0.83 -0.04 -16.65
CA SER A 241 0.02 -0.93 -15.85
C SER A 241 -0.80 -1.79 -14.87
N MET A 242 -1.83 -1.21 -14.24
CA MET A 242 -2.71 -1.96 -13.34
C MET A 242 -3.51 -3.02 -14.10
N PHE A 243 -4.06 -2.69 -15.26
CA PHE A 243 -4.78 -3.67 -16.10
C PHE A 243 -3.87 -4.81 -16.55
N ASN A 244 -2.67 -4.49 -17.07
CA ASN A 244 -1.73 -5.51 -17.52
C ASN A 244 -1.24 -6.39 -16.36
N ALA A 245 -1.00 -5.81 -15.19
CA ALA A 245 -0.61 -6.57 -13.99
C ALA A 245 -1.73 -7.52 -13.54
N ALA A 246 -2.98 -7.06 -13.57
CA ALA A 246 -4.13 -7.88 -13.23
C ALA A 246 -4.31 -9.06 -14.22
N THR A 247 -4.23 -8.79 -15.52
CA THR A 247 -4.29 -9.85 -16.55
C THR A 247 -3.21 -10.90 -16.28
N ARG A 248 -1.98 -10.45 -16.08
CA ARG A 248 -0.85 -11.35 -15.90
C ARG A 248 -0.99 -12.23 -14.66
N VAL A 249 -1.38 -11.67 -13.51
CA VAL A 249 -1.49 -12.44 -12.28
C VAL A 249 -2.63 -13.47 -12.34
N LEU A 250 -3.71 -13.16 -13.07
CA LEU A 250 -4.83 -14.08 -13.32
C LEU A 250 -4.40 -15.23 -14.24
N ASP A 251 -3.70 -14.91 -15.34
CA ASP A 251 -3.15 -15.94 -16.26
C ASP A 251 -2.23 -16.91 -15.51
N GLU A 252 -1.35 -16.38 -14.65
CA GLU A 252 -0.45 -17.19 -13.81
C GLU A 252 -1.22 -18.04 -12.76
N ALA A 253 -2.37 -17.56 -12.30
CA ALA A 253 -3.26 -18.28 -11.38
C ALA A 253 -4.19 -19.28 -12.08
N GLY A 254 -4.32 -19.21 -13.41
CA GLY A 254 -5.28 -19.99 -14.19
C GLY A 254 -6.73 -19.57 -13.98
N LEU A 255 -6.96 -18.29 -13.63
CA LEU A 255 -8.27 -17.70 -13.36
C LEU A 255 -8.66 -16.68 -14.43
N GLN A 256 -9.98 -16.44 -14.56
CA GLN A 256 -10.55 -15.40 -15.40
C GLN A 256 -11.07 -14.25 -14.54
N TYR A 257 -11.38 -13.10 -15.15
CA TYR A 257 -11.93 -11.94 -14.43
C TYR A 257 -13.26 -12.27 -13.74
N GLU A 258 -14.08 -13.12 -14.33
CA GLU A 258 -15.39 -13.53 -13.81
C GLU A 258 -15.28 -14.33 -12.52
N ASP A 259 -14.18 -15.06 -12.31
CA ASP A 259 -13.90 -15.86 -11.10
C ASP A 259 -13.64 -14.98 -9.87
N ILE A 260 -13.32 -13.69 -10.08
CA ILE A 260 -12.98 -12.76 -9.00
C ILE A 260 -14.24 -12.27 -8.30
N ASP A 261 -14.29 -12.47 -6.99
CA ASP A 261 -15.41 -12.04 -6.14
C ASP A 261 -15.27 -10.59 -5.68
N CYS A 262 -14.03 -10.13 -5.44
CA CYS A 262 -13.74 -8.77 -5.02
C CYS A 262 -12.43 -8.26 -5.60
N VAL A 263 -12.47 -7.09 -6.22
CA VAL A 263 -11.28 -6.34 -6.66
C VAL A 263 -11.02 -5.21 -5.66
N ILE A 264 -9.82 -5.14 -5.11
CA ILE A 264 -9.38 -4.05 -4.24
C ILE A 264 -8.25 -3.30 -4.96
N PRO A 265 -8.56 -2.25 -5.72
CA PRO A 265 -7.57 -1.45 -6.42
C PRO A 265 -6.94 -0.43 -5.47
N HIS A 266 -5.78 0.10 -5.84
CA HIS A 266 -5.23 1.30 -5.22
C HIS A 266 -6.24 2.44 -5.19
N GLN A 267 -6.45 3.03 -4.02
CA GLN A 267 -7.47 4.03 -3.75
C GLN A 267 -6.98 5.46 -4.06
N ALA A 268 -6.52 5.70 -5.29
CA ALA A 268 -5.98 7.01 -5.68
C ALA A 268 -7.02 7.95 -6.28
N ASN A 269 -7.90 7.41 -7.13
CA ASN A 269 -8.85 8.19 -7.91
C ASN A 269 -9.94 7.28 -8.48
N LEU A 270 -11.21 7.62 -8.26
CA LEU A 270 -12.35 6.83 -8.72
C LEU A 270 -12.34 6.62 -10.24
N ARG A 271 -11.93 7.63 -11.01
CA ARG A 271 -11.87 7.54 -12.48
C ARG A 271 -10.86 6.50 -12.99
N ILE A 272 -9.77 6.28 -12.24
CA ILE A 272 -8.82 5.19 -12.55
C ILE A 272 -9.50 3.85 -12.30
N ILE A 273 -10.20 3.71 -11.18
CA ILE A 273 -10.92 2.48 -10.81
C ILE A 273 -12.00 2.16 -11.86
N GLU A 274 -12.80 3.14 -12.24
CA GLU A 274 -13.83 3.00 -13.28
C GLU A 274 -13.23 2.58 -14.63
N ALA A 275 -12.12 3.19 -15.04
CA ALA A 275 -11.45 2.83 -16.29
C ALA A 275 -10.86 1.41 -16.28
N ILE A 276 -10.43 0.92 -15.11
CA ILE A 276 -9.96 -0.46 -14.93
C ILE A 276 -11.16 -1.42 -14.98
N ALA A 277 -12.25 -1.11 -14.29
CA ALA A 277 -13.48 -1.91 -14.31
C ALA A 277 -14.03 -2.07 -15.74
N GLU A 278 -14.08 -0.99 -16.51
CA GLU A 278 -14.47 -1.01 -17.92
C GLU A 278 -13.56 -1.92 -18.77
N ARG A 279 -12.23 -1.82 -18.59
CA ARG A 279 -11.28 -2.67 -19.33
C ARG A 279 -11.36 -4.15 -18.98
N MET A 280 -11.66 -4.46 -17.72
CA MET A 280 -11.88 -5.83 -17.26
C MET A 280 -13.26 -6.38 -17.62
N ALA A 281 -14.16 -5.55 -18.14
CA ALA A 281 -15.57 -5.85 -18.35
C ALA A 281 -16.28 -6.36 -17.07
N LEU A 282 -15.85 -5.83 -15.90
CA LEU A 282 -16.43 -6.17 -14.60
C LEU A 282 -17.32 -5.03 -14.10
N PRO A 283 -18.44 -5.34 -13.43
CA PRO A 283 -19.31 -4.33 -12.84
C PRO A 283 -18.64 -3.70 -11.61
N MET A 284 -18.93 -2.42 -11.35
CA MET A 284 -18.33 -1.64 -10.27
C MET A 284 -18.65 -2.18 -8.86
N ASP A 285 -19.68 -2.95 -8.68
CA ASP A 285 -20.02 -3.59 -7.39
C ASP A 285 -19.02 -4.69 -6.99
N LYS A 286 -18.24 -5.22 -7.93
CA LYS A 286 -17.09 -6.08 -7.63
C LYS A 286 -15.88 -5.31 -7.07
N PHE A 287 -15.84 -3.98 -7.23
CA PHE A 287 -14.72 -3.14 -6.78
C PHE A 287 -15.00 -2.56 -5.40
N TYR A 288 -14.09 -2.81 -4.45
CA TYR A 288 -14.17 -2.16 -3.15
C TYR A 288 -13.55 -0.77 -3.21
N VAL A 289 -14.32 0.24 -2.82
CA VAL A 289 -13.93 1.65 -2.89
C VAL A 289 -14.19 2.32 -1.54
N ASN A 290 -13.16 2.94 -0.97
CA ASN A 290 -13.24 3.73 0.27
C ASN A 290 -12.48 5.07 0.20
N LEU A 291 -11.96 5.40 -0.98
CA LEU A 291 -11.21 6.63 -1.21
C LEU A 291 -12.03 7.91 -0.94
N ASP A 292 -13.34 7.82 -0.98
CA ASP A 292 -14.23 8.95 -0.70
C ASP A 292 -14.06 9.47 0.73
N ARG A 293 -13.68 8.60 1.70
CA ARG A 293 -13.51 8.91 3.12
C ARG A 293 -12.06 9.09 3.57
N PHE A 294 -11.11 8.51 2.83
CA PHE A 294 -9.70 8.49 3.24
C PHE A 294 -8.78 9.23 2.27
N GLY A 295 -9.23 9.51 1.04
CA GLY A 295 -8.35 9.97 -0.02
C GLY A 295 -7.33 8.91 -0.42
N ASN A 296 -6.26 9.35 -1.05
CA ASN A 296 -5.11 8.50 -1.39
C ASN A 296 -4.14 8.45 -0.20
N THR A 297 -4.07 7.32 0.49
CA THR A 297 -3.15 7.06 1.60
C THR A 297 -1.90 6.26 1.19
N SER A 298 -1.52 6.32 -0.11
CA SER A 298 -0.32 5.65 -0.67
C SER A 298 -0.28 4.14 -0.39
N ALA A 299 0.82 3.64 0.22
CA ALA A 299 0.99 2.22 0.53
C ALA A 299 -0.07 1.67 1.49
N ALA A 300 -0.66 2.51 2.32
CA ALA A 300 -1.73 2.12 3.25
C ALA A 300 -3.06 1.83 2.53
N ALA A 301 -3.30 2.42 1.35
CA ALA A 301 -4.59 2.50 0.72
C ALA A 301 -5.24 1.13 0.45
N VAL A 302 -4.51 0.20 -0.18
CA VAL A 302 -5.03 -1.14 -0.47
C VAL A 302 -5.18 -1.98 0.80
N ALA A 303 -4.28 -1.81 1.77
CA ALA A 303 -4.32 -2.54 3.03
C ALA A 303 -5.50 -2.10 3.93
N MET A 304 -5.79 -0.80 3.99
CA MET A 304 -6.96 -0.25 4.67
C MET A 304 -8.25 -0.73 4.01
N ALA A 305 -8.30 -0.74 2.68
CA ALA A 305 -9.46 -1.23 1.94
C ALA A 305 -9.67 -2.74 2.14
N LEU A 306 -8.61 -3.54 2.21
CA LEU A 306 -8.66 -4.97 2.50
C LEU A 306 -9.22 -5.25 3.91
N ASP A 307 -8.69 -4.56 4.93
CA ASP A 307 -9.16 -4.70 6.31
C ASP A 307 -10.65 -4.32 6.43
N GLU A 308 -11.05 -3.21 5.82
CA GLU A 308 -12.43 -2.74 5.86
C GLU A 308 -13.38 -3.69 5.11
N ALA A 309 -12.99 -4.16 3.92
CA ALA A 309 -13.77 -5.11 3.13
C ALA A 309 -13.99 -6.42 3.89
N HIS A 310 -12.96 -6.91 4.61
CA HIS A 310 -13.08 -8.07 5.47
C HIS A 310 -14.01 -7.81 6.66
N ARG A 311 -13.81 -6.74 7.41
CA ARG A 311 -14.61 -6.41 8.62
C ARG A 311 -16.08 -6.15 8.32
N THR A 312 -16.37 -5.62 7.13
CA THR A 312 -17.76 -5.37 6.69
C THR A 312 -18.44 -6.60 6.09
N GLY A 313 -17.74 -7.74 5.98
CA GLY A 313 -18.26 -8.98 5.41
C GLY A 313 -18.38 -8.94 3.88
N ARG A 314 -17.75 -7.94 3.19
CA ARG A 314 -17.70 -7.90 1.73
C ARG A 314 -16.81 -9.04 1.17
N ILE A 315 -15.86 -9.49 1.97
CA ILE A 315 -14.99 -10.62 1.67
C ILE A 315 -15.34 -11.78 2.60
N GLN A 316 -15.53 -12.97 2.04
CA GLN A 316 -15.87 -14.19 2.75
C GLN A 316 -14.82 -15.29 2.51
N ILE A 317 -14.80 -16.28 3.40
CA ILE A 317 -13.91 -17.44 3.26
C ILE A 317 -14.21 -18.16 1.94
N GLY A 318 -13.18 -18.36 1.14
CA GLY A 318 -13.25 -19.00 -0.18
C GLY A 318 -13.26 -18.03 -1.34
N ASP A 319 -13.57 -16.74 -1.13
CA ASP A 319 -13.58 -15.72 -2.17
C ASP A 319 -12.21 -15.54 -2.83
N TYR A 320 -12.21 -15.32 -4.14
CA TYR A 320 -11.03 -14.86 -4.88
C TYR A 320 -10.97 -13.34 -4.87
N ILE A 321 -9.89 -12.81 -4.30
CA ILE A 321 -9.64 -11.38 -4.17
C ILE A 321 -8.50 -10.98 -5.09
N LEU A 322 -8.71 -9.96 -5.89
CA LEU A 322 -7.70 -9.35 -6.74
C LEU A 322 -7.25 -8.02 -6.16
N LEU A 323 -6.02 -7.94 -5.68
CA LEU A 323 -5.38 -6.70 -5.26
C LEU A 323 -4.58 -6.12 -6.44
N ILE A 324 -4.73 -4.81 -6.72
CA ILE A 324 -4.02 -4.13 -7.81
C ILE A 324 -3.53 -2.76 -7.37
N VAL A 325 -2.24 -2.48 -7.55
CA VAL A 325 -1.63 -1.22 -7.13
C VAL A 325 -0.73 -0.61 -8.21
N PHE A 326 -0.55 0.71 -8.10
CA PHE A 326 0.33 1.50 -8.94
C PHE A 326 0.91 2.65 -8.11
N GLY A 327 2.17 3.03 -8.34
CA GLY A 327 2.84 4.08 -7.60
C GLY A 327 4.00 4.73 -8.34
N GLY A 328 4.54 5.76 -7.69
CA GLY A 328 5.75 6.44 -8.19
C GLY A 328 6.92 5.47 -8.37
N GLY A 329 7.72 5.75 -9.44
CA GLY A 329 8.87 4.94 -9.81
C GLY A 329 9.07 4.84 -11.32
N LEU A 330 8.14 4.43 -12.20
CA LEU A 330 6.87 3.86 -11.77
C LEU A 330 7.00 2.45 -11.24
N THR A 331 6.11 2.09 -10.35
CA THR A 331 5.98 0.73 -9.83
C THR A 331 4.52 0.26 -9.91
N TRP A 332 4.29 -1.02 -10.06
CA TRP A 332 2.97 -1.64 -10.00
C TRP A 332 3.05 -3.07 -9.47
N ALA A 333 1.97 -3.55 -8.94
CA ALA A 333 1.84 -4.93 -8.55
C ALA A 333 0.38 -5.39 -8.57
N SER A 334 0.19 -6.69 -8.67
CA SER A 334 -1.10 -7.34 -8.54
C SER A 334 -0.94 -8.66 -7.80
N SER A 335 -1.94 -9.04 -7.00
CA SER A 335 -1.94 -10.33 -6.30
C SER A 335 -3.34 -10.93 -6.29
N VAL A 336 -3.43 -12.23 -6.54
CA VAL A 336 -4.65 -13.02 -6.36
C VAL A 336 -4.52 -13.80 -5.05
N ILE A 337 -5.53 -13.65 -4.22
CA ILE A 337 -5.63 -14.32 -2.92
C ILE A 337 -6.94 -15.10 -2.89
N GLN A 338 -6.91 -16.35 -2.48
CA GLN A 338 -8.10 -17.06 -2.05
C GLN A 338 -8.23 -16.87 -0.53
N TRP A 339 -9.30 -16.18 -0.11
CA TRP A 339 -9.48 -15.75 1.27
C TRP A 339 -9.82 -16.85 2.25
#